data_5462ec6518e2eeec179d38c36dde6d41
#
_entry.id   5462ec6518e2eeec179d38c36dde6d41
#
_cell.length_a   1.000
_cell.length_b   1.000
_cell.length_c   1.000
_cell.angle_alpha   90.00
_cell.angle_beta   90.00
_cell.angle_gamma   90.00
#
_symmetry.space_group_name_H-M   'P 1'
#
loop_
_entity.id
_entity.type
_entity.pdbx_description
1 polymer ?
#
loop_
_entity_poly.entity_id
_entity_poly.type
_entity_poly.pdbx_seq_one_letter_code
_entity_poly.pdbx_strand_id
1 'polypeptide(L)'
;MQDIPQETHHETTRLTQSAQAVLWEIDLTEVGGERYFFCNEQNEKGEPVTWQGRQYQAYPIQGTGFELNGKGSSARPTLTVSNLHGMVTGMAEDLQSLVGGTVVRRKVYARFLDAVNFVNGNSDADPEQEVISRWRIEQCSELSAVSASFVLSTPTETDGAVFPGRIMLANTDADPEQEVISRWRIEQCSELSAVSASFVLSTPTETDGAVFPGRIMLANTCTWTYRGDECGYHGPAVADEYDQPTSDITKDKCSKCLSGCKFRNNVGNFGGFLSINKLSQ
;
A
#
# COMPACT_ATOMS: atom_id res chain seq x y z
N MET A 1 0.42 4.31 11.64
CA MET A 1 -0.71 4.18 12.60
C MET A 1 -1.44 5.50 12.54
N GLN A 2 -2.73 5.51 12.31
CA GLN A 2 -3.51 6.75 12.23
C GLN A 2 -3.64 7.31 13.66
N ASP A 3 -3.24 8.56 13.87
CA ASP A 3 -3.37 9.22 15.16
C ASP A 3 -4.80 9.78 15.28
N ILE A 4 -5.52 9.33 16.29
CA ILE A 4 -6.90 9.75 16.55
C ILE A 4 -6.89 10.53 17.86
N PRO A 5 -7.22 11.82 17.86
CA PRO A 5 -7.28 12.63 19.07
C PRO A 5 -8.27 12.08 20.09
N GLN A 6 -8.01 12.31 21.37
CA GLN A 6 -8.77 11.68 22.48
C GLN A 6 -10.24 12.09 22.47
N GLU A 7 -10.57 13.36 22.28
CA GLU A 7 -11.94 13.82 22.23
C GLU A 7 -12.69 13.31 20.99
N THR A 8 -12.00 13.20 19.85
CA THR A 8 -12.54 12.56 18.65
C THR A 8 -12.84 11.08 18.92
N HIS A 9 -11.97 10.38 19.64
CA HIS A 9 -12.22 8.99 20.05
C HIS A 9 -13.42 8.91 21.02
N HIS A 10 -13.52 9.82 21.96
CA HIS A 10 -14.69 9.89 22.86
C HIS A 10 -15.99 10.12 22.08
N GLU A 11 -15.98 10.99 21.06
CA GLU A 11 -17.15 11.24 20.23
C GLU A 11 -17.62 9.98 19.48
N THR A 12 -16.70 9.12 19.03
CA THR A 12 -17.07 7.85 18.37
C THR A 12 -17.79 6.88 19.29
N THR A 13 -17.62 6.99 20.60
CA THR A 13 -18.22 6.09 21.59
C THR A 13 -19.54 6.61 22.18
N ARG A 14 -19.94 7.83 21.84
CA ARG A 14 -21.21 8.43 22.34
C ARG A 14 -22.40 7.76 21.69
N LEU A 15 -23.49 7.66 22.46
CA LEU A 15 -24.79 7.19 21.99
C LEU A 15 -25.42 8.13 20.94
N THR A 16 -25.14 9.43 21.06
CA THR A 16 -25.54 10.45 20.09
C THR A 16 -24.29 11.18 19.61
N GLN A 17 -23.89 10.88 18.41
CA GLN A 17 -22.71 11.49 17.78
C GLN A 17 -23.11 12.74 17.00
N SER A 18 -22.26 13.76 16.97
CA SER A 18 -22.45 14.87 16.06
C SER A 18 -22.19 14.45 14.62
N ALA A 19 -22.72 15.20 13.65
CA ALA A 19 -22.45 14.94 12.23
C ALA A 19 -20.94 14.96 11.95
N GLN A 20 -20.48 14.12 11.05
CA GLN A 20 -19.09 14.08 10.63
C GLN A 20 -18.94 14.79 9.28
N ALA A 21 -18.19 15.87 9.24
CA ALA A 21 -17.79 16.55 8.01
C ALA A 21 -16.53 15.88 7.42
N VAL A 22 -16.55 15.67 6.11
CA VAL A 22 -15.38 15.17 5.37
C VAL A 22 -14.84 16.31 4.51
N LEU A 23 -13.65 16.80 4.86
CA LEU A 23 -12.98 17.88 4.20
C LEU A 23 -11.88 17.34 3.30
N TRP A 24 -11.79 17.87 2.08
CA TRP A 24 -10.84 17.48 1.07
C TRP A 24 -9.92 18.62 0.70
N GLU A 25 -8.63 18.38 0.72
CA GLU A 25 -7.61 19.28 0.24
C GLU A 25 -6.88 18.59 -0.92
N ILE A 26 -6.86 19.22 -2.08
CA ILE A 26 -6.13 18.75 -3.26
C ILE A 26 -4.98 19.72 -3.47
N ASP A 27 -3.78 19.25 -3.17
CA ASP A 27 -2.53 20.00 -3.28
C ASP A 27 -1.82 19.62 -4.58
N LEU A 28 -1.83 20.51 -5.53
CA LEU A 28 -1.17 20.36 -6.84
C LEU A 28 0.11 21.18 -6.96
N THR A 29 0.63 21.71 -5.86
CA THR A 29 1.83 22.58 -5.89
C THR A 29 3.07 21.84 -6.39
N GLU A 30 3.18 20.54 -6.12
CA GLU A 30 4.29 19.71 -6.61
C GLU A 30 4.26 19.51 -8.13
N VAL A 31 3.10 19.63 -8.75
CA VAL A 31 2.90 19.48 -10.21
C VAL A 31 2.71 20.81 -10.92
N GLY A 32 2.93 21.93 -10.23
CA GLY A 32 2.85 23.28 -10.78
C GLY A 32 1.46 23.94 -10.68
N GLY A 33 0.52 23.32 -9.97
CA GLY A 33 -0.82 23.86 -9.72
C GLY A 33 -0.96 24.56 -8.37
N GLU A 34 -2.19 24.72 -7.93
CA GLU A 34 -2.58 25.38 -6.69
C GLU A 34 -3.18 24.38 -5.70
N ARG A 35 -3.56 24.86 -4.51
CA ARG A 35 -4.28 24.08 -3.51
C ARG A 35 -5.76 24.39 -3.56
N TYR A 36 -6.57 23.34 -3.56
CA TYR A 36 -8.03 23.41 -3.58
C TYR A 36 -8.62 22.79 -2.33
N PHE A 37 -9.66 23.39 -1.78
CA PHE A 37 -10.32 22.98 -0.56
C PHE A 37 -11.80 22.75 -0.83
N PHE A 38 -12.28 21.51 -0.70
CA PHE A 38 -13.64 21.09 -1.03
C PHE A 38 -14.32 20.37 0.12
N CYS A 39 -15.64 20.57 0.21
CA CYS A 39 -16.52 19.82 1.10
C CYS A 39 -17.87 19.61 0.39
N ASN A 40 -18.52 18.46 0.61
CA ASN A 40 -19.88 18.24 0.08
C ASN A 40 -20.95 19.05 0.80
N GLU A 41 -20.65 19.50 2.00
CA GLU A 41 -21.60 20.08 2.93
C GLU A 41 -21.41 21.59 3.06
N GLN A 42 -22.43 22.25 3.55
CA GLN A 42 -22.40 23.64 3.93
C GLN A 42 -22.52 23.76 5.45
N ASN A 43 -22.08 24.87 6.00
CA ASN A 43 -22.22 25.15 7.42
C ASN A 43 -23.68 25.50 7.78
N GLU A 44 -23.96 25.75 9.07
CA GLU A 44 -25.30 26.10 9.57
C GLU A 44 -25.91 27.36 8.89
N LYS A 45 -25.06 28.24 8.35
CA LYS A 45 -25.45 29.48 7.67
C LYS A 45 -25.70 29.29 6.17
N GLY A 46 -25.47 28.09 5.63
CA GLY A 46 -25.51 27.83 4.19
C GLY A 46 -24.28 28.33 3.42
N GLU A 47 -23.19 28.58 4.14
CA GLU A 47 -21.90 29.05 3.58
C GLU A 47 -20.88 27.90 3.53
N PRO A 48 -19.73 28.09 2.84
CA PRO A 48 -18.65 27.11 2.87
C PRO A 48 -18.19 26.79 4.30
N VAL A 49 -17.93 25.51 4.57
CA VAL A 49 -17.41 25.08 5.86
C VAL A 49 -16.04 25.66 6.11
N THR A 50 -15.82 26.24 7.28
CA THR A 50 -14.53 26.78 7.70
C THR A 50 -13.90 25.84 8.73
N TRP A 51 -12.65 25.44 8.48
CA TRP A 51 -11.84 24.63 9.40
C TRP A 51 -10.42 25.17 9.50
N GLN A 52 -9.96 25.42 10.72
CA GLN A 52 -8.65 26.03 11.01
C GLN A 52 -8.44 27.36 10.24
N GLY A 53 -9.50 28.16 10.12
CA GLY A 53 -9.51 29.44 9.41
C GLY A 53 -9.51 29.32 7.88
N ARG A 54 -9.59 28.10 7.31
CA ARG A 54 -9.66 27.87 5.86
C ARG A 54 -11.08 27.54 5.44
N GLN A 55 -11.52 28.13 4.34
CA GLN A 55 -12.82 27.85 3.75
C GLN A 55 -12.75 26.69 2.77
N TYR A 56 -13.62 25.71 2.96
CA TYR A 56 -13.80 24.57 2.08
C TYR A 56 -15.03 24.81 1.21
N GLN A 57 -14.81 25.01 -0.08
CA GLN A 57 -15.87 25.28 -1.04
C GLN A 57 -16.86 24.13 -1.09
N ALA A 58 -18.16 24.44 -1.09
CA ALA A 58 -19.20 23.45 -1.29
C ALA A 58 -19.16 22.91 -2.72
N TYR A 59 -18.59 21.73 -2.92
CA TYR A 59 -18.37 21.16 -4.23
C TYR A 59 -18.61 19.65 -4.19
N PRO A 60 -19.34 19.06 -5.19
CA PRO A 60 -19.59 17.63 -5.19
C PRO A 60 -18.29 16.84 -5.35
N ILE A 61 -17.89 16.19 -4.29
CA ILE A 61 -16.68 15.36 -4.21
C ILE A 61 -16.96 14.10 -3.39
N GLN A 62 -16.58 12.96 -3.87
CA GLN A 62 -16.82 11.67 -3.22
C GLN A 62 -15.57 10.81 -3.21
N GLY A 63 -15.28 10.22 -2.08
CA GLY A 63 -14.20 9.26 -1.94
C GLY A 63 -14.72 7.90 -1.54
N THR A 64 -14.26 6.84 -2.23
CA THR A 64 -14.61 5.45 -1.98
C THR A 64 -13.36 4.60 -1.79
N GLY A 65 -13.48 3.45 -1.10
CA GLY A 65 -12.36 2.52 -0.91
C GLY A 65 -11.31 2.96 0.11
N PHE A 66 -11.64 3.92 0.99
CA PHE A 66 -10.74 4.38 2.06
C PHE A 66 -10.78 3.51 3.32
N GLU A 67 -11.45 2.39 3.28
CA GLU A 67 -11.56 1.48 4.41
C GLU A 67 -10.26 0.69 4.57
N LEU A 68 -9.71 0.68 5.78
CA LEU A 68 -8.55 -0.13 6.11
C LEU A 68 -9.00 -1.57 6.34
N ASN A 69 -8.80 -2.42 5.34
CA ASN A 69 -8.98 -3.86 5.49
C ASN A 69 -7.69 -4.48 6.03
N GLY A 70 -7.78 -5.15 7.19
CA GLY A 70 -6.67 -5.88 7.79
C GLY A 70 -6.18 -7.10 7.00
N LYS A 71 -6.65 -7.30 5.78
CA LYS A 71 -6.26 -8.35 4.84
C LYS A 71 -5.46 -7.76 3.68
N GLY A 72 -4.22 -7.50 3.89
CA GLY A 72 -3.06 -7.68 3.05
C GLY A 72 -2.93 -6.98 1.70
N SER A 73 -3.93 -6.39 1.07
CA SER A 73 -3.71 -5.58 -0.13
C SER A 73 -3.83 -4.10 0.19
N SER A 74 -2.89 -3.32 -0.30
CA SER A 74 -2.94 -1.87 -0.19
C SER A 74 -4.25 -1.35 -0.76
N ALA A 75 -4.99 -0.56 0.02
CA ALA A 75 -6.23 0.04 -0.45
C ALA A 75 -5.89 1.08 -1.52
N ARG A 76 -6.45 0.94 -2.71
CA ARG A 76 -6.41 1.95 -3.78
C ARG A 76 -7.75 2.68 -3.81
N PRO A 77 -7.92 3.71 -2.97
CA PRO A 77 -9.17 4.45 -2.96
C PRO A 77 -9.34 5.27 -4.23
N THR A 78 -10.58 5.57 -4.55
CA THR A 78 -10.96 6.41 -5.67
C THR A 78 -11.56 7.71 -5.17
N LEU A 79 -11.12 8.83 -5.72
CA LEU A 79 -11.69 10.15 -5.51
C LEU A 79 -12.43 10.58 -6.78
N THR A 80 -13.71 10.85 -6.68
CA THR A 80 -14.53 11.38 -7.78
C THR A 80 -14.92 12.81 -7.48
N VAL A 81 -14.65 13.70 -8.42
CA VAL A 81 -14.92 15.14 -8.32
C VAL A 81 -15.85 15.54 -9.46
N SER A 82 -16.83 16.40 -9.18
CA SER A 82 -17.70 16.94 -10.22
C SER A 82 -16.90 17.78 -11.23
N ASN A 83 -17.26 17.69 -12.49
CA ASN A 83 -16.61 18.46 -13.57
C ASN A 83 -17.59 19.34 -14.35
N LEU A 84 -18.76 19.63 -13.78
CA LEU A 84 -19.85 20.34 -14.45
C LEU A 84 -19.47 21.69 -15.07
N HIS A 85 -18.43 22.31 -14.59
CA HIS A 85 -17.94 23.61 -15.11
C HIS A 85 -16.63 23.48 -15.89
N GLY A 86 -16.19 22.25 -16.19
CA GLY A 86 -14.92 22.00 -16.91
C GLY A 86 -13.66 22.37 -16.12
N MET A 87 -13.79 22.69 -14.83
CA MET A 87 -12.67 23.13 -13.99
C MET A 87 -11.61 22.03 -13.89
N VAL A 88 -12.03 20.79 -13.67
CA VAL A 88 -11.10 19.66 -13.55
C VAL A 88 -10.49 19.31 -14.90
N THR A 89 -11.23 19.46 -16.01
CA THR A 89 -10.69 19.29 -17.37
C THR A 89 -9.55 20.26 -17.64
N GLY A 90 -9.75 21.56 -17.39
CA GLY A 90 -8.70 22.56 -17.58
C GLY A 90 -7.45 22.25 -16.75
N MET A 91 -7.63 21.91 -15.47
CA MET A 91 -6.51 21.53 -14.63
C MET A 91 -5.82 20.25 -15.10
N ALA A 92 -6.58 19.26 -15.59
CA ALA A 92 -6.01 17.99 -16.05
C ALA A 92 -5.22 18.17 -17.37
N GLU A 93 -5.67 19.02 -18.26
CA GLU A 93 -4.96 19.35 -19.50
C GLU A 93 -3.64 20.09 -19.22
N ASP A 94 -3.66 21.04 -18.26
CA ASP A 94 -2.49 21.85 -17.92
C ASP A 94 -1.46 21.10 -17.04
N LEU A 95 -1.91 20.15 -16.21
CA LEU A 95 -1.12 19.56 -15.13
C LEU A 95 -0.98 18.03 -15.24
N GLN A 96 -0.78 17.49 -16.45
CA GLN A 96 -0.52 16.07 -16.69
C GLN A 96 -1.53 15.13 -16.00
N SER A 97 -2.83 15.42 -16.15
CA SER A 97 -3.92 14.66 -15.54
C SER A 97 -3.88 14.64 -14.00
N LEU A 98 -3.28 15.64 -13.37
CA LEU A 98 -3.11 15.83 -11.91
C LEU A 98 -2.28 14.73 -11.22
N VAL A 99 -1.62 13.86 -11.98
CA VAL A 99 -0.81 12.75 -11.44
C VAL A 99 0.36 13.31 -10.63
N GLY A 100 0.55 12.76 -9.43
CA GLY A 100 1.57 13.22 -8.49
C GLY A 100 1.08 14.28 -7.51
N GLY A 101 -0.14 14.80 -7.68
CA GLY A 101 -0.78 15.69 -6.69
C GLY A 101 -1.09 14.95 -5.39
N THR A 102 -1.14 15.68 -4.29
CA THR A 102 -1.45 15.14 -2.96
C THR A 102 -2.91 15.41 -2.61
N VAL A 103 -3.61 14.38 -2.14
CA VAL A 103 -4.98 14.49 -1.61
C VAL A 103 -4.94 14.29 -0.11
N VAL A 104 -5.43 15.27 0.64
CA VAL A 104 -5.57 15.19 2.09
C VAL A 104 -7.06 15.09 2.42
N ARG A 105 -7.46 14.04 3.10
CA ARG A 105 -8.80 13.88 3.64
C ARG A 105 -8.77 14.12 5.14
N ARG A 106 -9.59 15.07 5.60
CA ARG A 106 -9.80 15.34 7.02
C ARG A 106 -11.21 14.95 7.40
N LYS A 107 -11.34 14.21 8.47
CA LYS A 107 -12.62 13.89 9.09
C LYS A 107 -12.72 14.65 10.40
N VAL A 108 -13.74 15.46 10.53
CA VAL A 108 -13.97 16.31 11.69
C VAL A 108 -15.43 16.16 12.13
N TYR A 109 -15.67 16.02 13.42
CA TYR A 109 -17.03 16.10 13.93
C TYR A 109 -17.51 17.55 13.98
N ALA A 110 -18.76 17.81 13.58
CA ALA A 110 -19.31 19.15 13.46
C ALA A 110 -19.18 19.97 14.75
N ARG A 111 -19.27 19.33 15.92
CA ARG A 111 -19.10 20.00 17.22
C ARG A 111 -17.72 20.66 17.42
N PHE A 112 -16.68 20.20 16.71
CA PHE A 112 -15.32 20.74 16.84
C PHE A 112 -15.01 21.80 15.80
N LEU A 113 -15.90 22.03 14.83
CA LEU A 113 -15.68 23.01 13.76
C LEU A 113 -15.55 24.45 14.32
N ASP A 114 -14.83 25.27 13.58
CA ASP A 114 -14.60 26.67 13.91
C ASP A 114 -15.93 27.39 14.23
N ALA A 115 -15.90 28.28 15.22
CA ALA A 115 -17.08 29.00 15.70
C ALA A 115 -17.80 29.80 14.60
N VAL A 116 -17.10 30.20 13.53
CA VAL A 116 -17.67 30.94 12.39
C VAL A 116 -18.74 30.15 11.64
N ASN A 117 -18.72 28.81 11.70
CA ASN A 117 -19.70 27.95 11.04
C ASN A 117 -21.10 28.00 11.65
N PHE A 118 -21.24 28.49 12.86
CA PHE A 118 -22.48 28.45 13.63
C PHE A 118 -23.05 29.86 13.85
N VAL A 119 -24.38 29.97 13.87
CA VAL A 119 -25.06 31.26 14.10
C VAL A 119 -24.73 31.83 15.46
N ASN A 120 -24.69 30.98 16.49
CA ASN A 120 -24.44 31.37 17.87
C ASN A 120 -22.97 31.19 18.31
N GLY A 121 -22.08 30.91 17.38
CA GLY A 121 -20.71 30.53 17.68
C GLY A 121 -20.61 29.06 18.15
N ASN A 122 -19.41 28.63 18.52
CA ASN A 122 -19.14 27.28 19.00
C ASN A 122 -18.10 27.33 20.12
N SER A 123 -18.51 26.97 21.35
CA SER A 123 -17.61 26.89 22.50
C SER A 123 -16.75 25.65 22.53
N ASP A 124 -17.14 24.61 21.78
CA ASP A 124 -16.47 23.31 21.71
C ASP A 124 -15.50 23.24 20.51
N ALA A 125 -15.30 24.37 19.81
CA ALA A 125 -14.38 24.44 18.68
C ALA A 125 -12.96 24.06 19.11
N ASP A 126 -12.40 23.05 18.45
CA ASP A 126 -11.06 22.56 18.75
C ASP A 126 -10.35 22.13 17.46
N PRO A 127 -9.35 22.90 16.99
CA PRO A 127 -8.66 22.63 15.74
C PRO A 127 -7.78 21.39 15.74
N GLU A 128 -7.56 20.77 16.91
CA GLU A 128 -6.76 19.54 17.02
C GLU A 128 -7.59 18.26 16.84
N GLN A 129 -8.93 18.37 16.86
CA GLN A 129 -9.83 17.23 16.77
C GLN A 129 -10.14 16.82 15.34
N GLU A 130 -9.13 16.39 14.62
CA GLU A 130 -9.26 15.90 13.25
C GLU A 130 -8.55 14.57 13.02
N VAL A 131 -9.06 13.77 12.09
CA VAL A 131 -8.40 12.55 11.62
C VAL A 131 -7.94 12.79 10.18
N ILE A 132 -6.63 12.83 10.00
CA ILE A 132 -6.00 13.14 8.71
C ILE A 132 -5.58 11.85 8.01
N SER A 133 -5.87 11.79 6.70
CA SER A 133 -5.35 10.75 5.80
C SER A 133 -4.78 11.44 4.56
N ARG A 134 -3.57 11.06 4.17
CA ARG A 134 -2.88 11.61 2.99
C ARG A 134 -2.72 10.55 1.93
N TRP A 135 -2.91 10.95 0.69
CA TRP A 135 -2.88 10.09 -0.48
C TRP A 135 -2.23 10.82 -1.63
N ARG A 136 -1.72 10.08 -2.60
CA ARG A 136 -1.16 10.65 -3.82
C ARG A 136 -2.03 10.25 -5.01
N ILE A 137 -2.25 11.15 -5.94
CA ILE A 137 -2.95 10.86 -7.20
C ILE A 137 -2.01 10.03 -8.07
N GLU A 138 -2.39 8.78 -8.30
CA GLU A 138 -1.62 7.83 -9.11
C GLU A 138 -2.06 7.88 -10.58
N GLN A 139 -3.36 7.97 -10.80
CA GLN A 139 -3.94 7.92 -12.13
C GLN A 139 -5.27 8.65 -12.19
N CYS A 140 -5.53 9.35 -13.30
CA CYS A 140 -6.87 9.76 -13.68
C CYS A 140 -7.54 8.57 -14.39
N SER A 141 -8.51 7.94 -13.75
CA SER A 141 -9.19 6.74 -14.28
C SER A 141 -10.34 7.08 -15.20
N GLU A 142 -10.96 8.22 -15.01
CA GLU A 142 -12.07 8.72 -15.84
C GLU A 142 -12.06 10.24 -15.86
N LEU A 143 -12.23 10.81 -17.05
CA LEU A 143 -12.45 12.25 -17.24
C LEU A 143 -13.60 12.45 -18.23
N SER A 144 -14.70 12.97 -17.73
CA SER A 144 -15.90 13.25 -18.50
C SER A 144 -16.35 14.70 -18.34
N ALA A 145 -17.33 15.13 -19.11
CA ALA A 145 -17.92 16.46 -18.96
C ALA A 145 -18.66 16.65 -17.62
N VAL A 146 -18.97 15.58 -16.91
CA VAL A 146 -19.76 15.59 -15.67
C VAL A 146 -18.91 15.32 -14.44
N SER A 147 -17.93 14.44 -14.55
CA SER A 147 -17.10 13.99 -13.43
C SER A 147 -15.69 13.61 -13.86
N ALA A 148 -14.79 13.68 -12.91
CA ALA A 148 -13.44 13.14 -13.01
C ALA A 148 -13.17 12.19 -11.85
N SER A 149 -12.56 11.04 -12.12
CA SER A 149 -12.24 10.03 -11.11
C SER A 149 -10.74 9.76 -11.08
N PHE A 150 -10.18 9.72 -9.88
CA PHE A 150 -8.76 9.54 -9.65
C PHE A 150 -8.52 8.34 -8.74
N VAL A 151 -7.59 7.48 -9.13
CA VAL A 151 -7.08 6.40 -8.28
C VAL A 151 -5.97 6.98 -7.40
N LEU A 152 -6.05 6.69 -6.11
CA LEU A 152 -5.12 7.18 -5.11
C LEU A 152 -4.25 6.04 -4.55
N SER A 153 -3.02 6.36 -4.19
CA SER A 153 -2.10 5.47 -3.48
C SER A 153 -1.65 6.07 -2.15
N THR A 154 -1.15 5.25 -1.25
CA THR A 154 -0.55 5.74 0.00
C THR A 154 0.81 6.39 -0.28
N PRO A 155 1.17 7.51 0.39
CA PRO A 155 2.46 8.16 0.19
C PRO A 155 3.66 7.23 0.40
N THR A 156 3.56 6.27 1.32
CA THR A 156 4.61 5.30 1.62
C THR A 156 4.91 4.33 0.49
N GLU A 157 4.00 4.15 -0.46
CA GLU A 157 4.24 3.31 -1.64
C GLU A 157 4.98 4.08 -2.74
N THR A 158 4.90 5.41 -2.70
CA THR A 158 5.53 6.29 -3.70
C THR A 158 6.71 7.09 -3.15
N ASP A 159 6.70 7.43 -1.84
CA ASP A 159 7.80 8.11 -1.18
C ASP A 159 8.89 7.11 -0.77
N GLY A 160 9.90 6.99 -1.59
CA GLY A 160 11.04 6.08 -1.38
C GLY A 160 11.01 4.85 -2.27
N ALA A 161 9.96 4.58 -3.02
CA ALA A 161 10.08 3.81 -4.23
C ALA A 161 10.95 4.66 -5.17
N VAL A 162 12.24 4.43 -5.13
CA VAL A 162 13.13 4.78 -6.23
C VAL A 162 12.59 3.95 -7.39
N PHE A 163 11.68 4.54 -8.17
CA PHE A 163 11.38 3.99 -9.48
C PHE A 163 12.73 3.91 -10.19
N PRO A 164 13.21 2.71 -10.56
CA PRO A 164 14.37 2.63 -11.38
C PRO A 164 14.01 3.26 -12.73
N GLY A 165 14.27 4.56 -12.87
CA GLY A 165 13.85 5.36 -14.00
C GLY A 165 13.86 6.86 -13.75
N ARG A 166 13.84 7.33 -12.50
CA ARG A 166 14.11 8.72 -12.19
C ARG A 166 15.49 8.87 -11.58
N ILE A 167 16.50 8.81 -12.45
CA ILE A 167 17.81 9.38 -12.12
C ILE A 167 17.57 10.89 -11.99
N MET A 168 17.66 11.40 -10.77
CA MET A 168 17.88 12.82 -10.55
C MET A 168 19.24 13.10 -11.19
N LEU A 169 19.23 13.68 -12.37
CA LEU A 169 20.42 14.28 -12.96
C LEU A 169 20.83 15.43 -12.05
N ALA A 170 21.72 15.15 -11.13
CA ALA A 170 22.61 16.19 -10.61
C ALA A 170 23.43 16.63 -11.81
N ASN A 171 23.27 17.89 -12.16
CA ASN A 171 23.87 18.60 -13.25
C ASN A 171 25.37 18.39 -13.33
N THR A 172 25.82 17.52 -14.21
CA THR A 172 27.19 17.52 -14.73
C THR A 172 27.15 16.95 -16.15
N ASP A 173 27.51 17.78 -17.10
CA ASP A 173 27.81 17.57 -18.50
C ASP A 173 27.35 16.24 -19.13
N ALA A 174 26.23 16.35 -19.81
CA ALA A 174 25.44 15.25 -20.30
C ALA A 174 26.05 14.64 -21.57
N ASP A 175 26.13 13.34 -21.57
CA ASP A 175 26.13 12.55 -22.78
C ASP A 175 24.65 12.41 -23.27
N PRO A 176 24.29 12.83 -24.49
CA PRO A 176 22.92 12.92 -24.96
C PRO A 176 22.25 11.59 -25.35
N GLU A 177 22.84 10.45 -25.06
CA GLU A 177 22.33 9.13 -25.49
C GLU A 177 21.83 8.21 -24.35
N GLN A 178 21.53 8.71 -23.15
CA GLN A 178 20.91 7.86 -22.14
C GLN A 178 19.39 7.77 -22.34
N GLU A 179 19.00 6.77 -23.11
CA GLU A 179 17.61 6.38 -23.28
C GLU A 179 17.06 5.78 -21.96
N VAL A 180 16.05 6.43 -21.37
CA VAL A 180 15.37 5.90 -20.19
C VAL A 180 14.43 4.78 -20.61
N ILE A 181 14.87 3.54 -20.43
CA ILE A 181 14.08 2.35 -20.74
C ILE A 181 13.28 1.94 -19.50
N SER A 182 11.96 2.12 -19.53
CA SER A 182 11.06 1.55 -18.54
C SER A 182 10.75 0.11 -18.93
N ARG A 183 10.96 -0.83 -18.00
CA ARG A 183 10.64 -2.25 -18.21
C ARG A 183 9.40 -2.61 -17.41
N TRP A 184 8.44 -3.24 -18.07
CA TRP A 184 7.21 -3.71 -17.49
C TRP A 184 7.01 -5.19 -17.79
N ARG A 185 6.39 -5.91 -16.89
CA ARG A 185 6.01 -7.30 -17.08
C ARG A 185 4.54 -7.37 -17.47
N ILE A 186 4.22 -8.14 -18.50
CA ILE A 186 2.83 -8.45 -18.84
C ILE A 186 2.36 -9.55 -17.90
N GLU A 187 1.35 -9.25 -17.08
CA GLU A 187 0.76 -10.24 -16.18
C GLU A 187 -0.41 -10.96 -16.80
N GLN A 188 -1.26 -10.22 -17.47
CA GLN A 188 -2.51 -10.75 -18.02
C GLN A 188 -2.94 -9.98 -19.25
N CYS A 189 -3.50 -10.69 -20.22
CA CYS A 189 -4.30 -10.07 -21.28
C CYS A 189 -5.71 -9.85 -20.72
N SER A 190 -6.10 -8.59 -20.54
CA SER A 190 -7.41 -8.22 -19.99
C SER A 190 -8.51 -8.22 -21.04
N GLU A 191 -8.17 -7.90 -22.29
CA GLU A 191 -9.12 -7.87 -23.40
C GLU A 191 -8.40 -8.21 -24.69
N LEU A 192 -9.00 -9.05 -25.50
CA LEU A 192 -8.54 -9.38 -26.83
C LEU A 192 -9.70 -9.28 -27.81
N SER A 193 -9.61 -8.34 -28.75
CA SER A 193 -10.56 -8.17 -29.84
C SER A 193 -9.86 -8.30 -31.20
N ALA A 194 -10.63 -8.28 -32.27
CA ALA A 194 -10.08 -8.36 -33.64
C ALA A 194 -9.24 -7.11 -34.02
N VAL A 195 -9.36 -6.02 -33.26
CA VAL A 195 -8.76 -4.70 -33.57
C VAL A 195 -7.80 -4.23 -32.48
N SER A 196 -7.94 -4.71 -31.23
CA SER A 196 -7.16 -4.25 -30.09
C SER A 196 -6.89 -5.37 -29.09
N ALA A 197 -5.77 -5.26 -28.38
CA ALA A 197 -5.45 -6.10 -27.23
C ALA A 197 -5.03 -5.19 -26.06
N SER A 198 -5.58 -5.44 -24.87
CA SER A 198 -5.25 -4.73 -23.65
C SER A 198 -4.53 -5.67 -22.68
N PHE A 199 -3.44 -5.19 -22.10
CA PHE A 199 -2.61 -5.96 -21.18
C PHE A 199 -2.51 -5.25 -19.84
N VAL A 200 -2.60 -6.02 -18.77
CA VAL A 200 -2.25 -5.56 -17.42
C VAL A 200 -0.73 -5.69 -17.27
N LEU A 201 -0.10 -4.58 -16.92
CA LEU A 201 1.35 -4.51 -16.72
C LEU A 201 1.64 -4.35 -15.23
N SER A 202 2.67 -5.02 -14.75
CA SER A 202 3.25 -4.82 -13.42
C SER A 202 4.68 -4.32 -13.52
N THR A 203 5.12 -3.64 -12.47
CA THR A 203 6.55 -3.32 -12.31
C THR A 203 7.31 -4.61 -12.03
N PRO A 204 8.54 -4.76 -12.54
CA PRO A 204 9.43 -5.84 -12.14
C PRO A 204 9.58 -5.79 -10.62
N THR A 205 9.26 -6.88 -9.94
CA THR A 205 9.51 -6.98 -8.50
C THR A 205 10.99 -7.29 -8.27
N GLU A 206 11.50 -6.98 -7.08
CA GLU A 206 12.89 -7.33 -6.70
C GLU A 206 13.16 -8.84 -6.79
N THR A 207 12.11 -9.65 -6.88
CA THR A 207 12.18 -11.10 -7.07
C THR A 207 12.22 -11.54 -8.54
N ASP A 208 12.05 -10.60 -9.50
CA ASP A 208 12.16 -10.90 -10.93
C ASP A 208 13.61 -11.23 -11.30
N GLY A 209 13.86 -12.50 -11.58
CA GLY A 209 15.20 -13.05 -11.81
C GLY A 209 15.84 -13.64 -10.55
N ALA A 210 15.20 -13.55 -9.37
CA ALA A 210 15.56 -14.36 -8.24
C ALA A 210 15.22 -15.81 -8.61
N VAL A 211 16.23 -16.59 -8.92
CA VAL A 211 16.10 -18.03 -8.95
C VAL A 211 15.89 -18.47 -7.50
N PHE A 212 14.64 -18.66 -7.10
CA PHE A 212 14.38 -19.38 -5.87
C PHE A 212 15.07 -20.72 -6.02
N PRO A 213 16.03 -21.08 -5.15
CA PRO A 213 16.59 -22.41 -5.18
C PRO A 213 15.42 -23.37 -5.17
N GLY A 214 15.35 -24.30 -6.12
CA GLY A 214 14.24 -25.24 -6.31
C GLY A 214 14.08 -26.21 -5.15
N ARG A 215 14.04 -25.66 -3.94
CA ARG A 215 13.92 -26.38 -2.69
C ARG A 215 12.45 -26.65 -2.42
N ILE A 216 12.06 -27.89 -2.59
CA ILE A 216 10.74 -28.35 -2.19
C ILE A 216 10.64 -28.28 -0.66
N MET A 217 9.66 -27.55 -0.14
CA MET A 217 9.37 -27.51 1.28
C MET A 217 8.62 -28.80 1.70
N LEU A 218 9.33 -29.71 2.32
CA LEU A 218 8.75 -30.94 2.87
C LEU A 218 8.58 -30.79 4.39
N ALA A 219 7.39 -31.14 4.89
CA ALA A 219 7.00 -30.93 6.28
C ALA A 219 7.95 -31.59 7.29
N ASN A 220 8.32 -32.83 7.10
CA ASN A 220 9.10 -33.60 8.08
C ASN A 220 10.30 -34.26 7.46
N THR A 221 10.68 -33.92 6.24
CA THR A 221 11.75 -34.61 5.51
C THR A 221 12.87 -33.62 5.20
N CYS A 222 14.09 -33.99 5.57
CA CYS A 222 15.30 -33.25 5.27
C CYS A 222 15.71 -33.44 3.80
N THR A 223 15.90 -32.33 3.09
CA THR A 223 16.29 -32.35 1.68
C THR A 223 17.80 -32.38 1.46
N TRP A 224 18.60 -32.11 2.50
CA TRP A 224 20.07 -32.05 2.41
C TRP A 224 20.69 -33.41 2.07
N THR A 225 21.78 -33.43 1.36
CA THR A 225 22.63 -34.61 1.18
C THR A 225 23.26 -34.97 2.52
N TYR A 226 23.12 -36.22 2.94
CA TYR A 226 23.73 -36.69 4.19
C TYR A 226 25.25 -36.56 4.12
N ARG A 227 25.84 -35.96 5.15
CA ARG A 227 27.27 -35.61 5.26
C ARG A 227 27.72 -34.56 4.20
N GLY A 228 26.79 -33.90 3.49
CA GLY A 228 27.09 -32.75 2.62
C GLY A 228 27.27 -31.44 3.43
N ASP A 229 27.62 -30.39 2.73
CA ASP A 229 27.95 -29.09 3.32
C ASP A 229 26.78 -28.51 4.15
N GLU A 230 25.55 -28.61 3.64
CA GLU A 230 24.36 -28.11 4.35
C GLU A 230 23.95 -28.99 5.54
N CYS A 231 24.21 -30.31 5.45
CA CYS A 231 23.99 -31.26 6.56
C CYS A 231 25.00 -31.00 7.69
N GLY A 232 26.26 -30.75 7.33
CA GLY A 232 27.35 -30.42 8.26
C GLY A 232 27.67 -31.53 9.30
N TYR A 233 27.19 -32.76 9.12
CA TYR A 233 27.50 -33.84 10.02
C TYR A 233 28.77 -34.56 9.59
N HIS A 234 29.82 -34.50 10.40
CA HIS A 234 31.10 -35.14 10.17
C HIS A 234 31.47 -36.15 11.28
N GLY A 235 30.51 -36.51 12.14
CA GLY A 235 30.70 -37.44 13.24
C GLY A 235 30.81 -38.92 12.82
N PRO A 236 30.98 -39.84 13.79
CA PRO A 236 31.05 -41.29 13.55
C PRO A 236 29.72 -41.85 13.05
N ALA A 237 29.72 -43.10 12.62
CA ALA A 237 28.50 -43.84 12.32
C ALA A 237 27.62 -43.97 13.57
N VAL A 238 26.31 -43.71 13.46
CA VAL A 238 25.37 -43.67 14.58
C VAL A 238 24.12 -44.53 14.33
N ALA A 239 23.54 -44.43 13.13
CA ALA A 239 22.30 -45.11 12.78
C ALA A 239 22.16 -45.35 11.29
N ASP A 240 21.37 -46.32 10.89
CA ASP A 240 21.01 -46.61 9.51
C ASP A 240 19.83 -45.76 9.00
N GLU A 241 19.37 -46.02 7.78
CA GLU A 241 18.27 -45.28 7.13
C GLU A 241 16.91 -45.44 7.82
N TYR A 242 16.77 -46.38 8.73
CA TYR A 242 15.57 -46.66 9.55
C TYR A 242 15.74 -46.20 11.01
N ASP A 243 16.76 -45.39 11.28
CA ASP A 243 17.10 -44.92 12.63
C ASP A 243 17.48 -46.05 13.61
N GLN A 244 17.94 -47.22 13.10
CA GLN A 244 18.45 -48.28 13.94
C GLN A 244 19.93 -48.01 14.28
N PRO A 245 20.33 -48.06 15.56
CA PRO A 245 21.69 -47.81 15.96
C PRO A 245 22.69 -48.71 15.26
N THR A 246 23.73 -48.13 14.68
CA THR A 246 24.84 -48.89 14.07
C THR A 246 26.16 -48.15 14.24
N SER A 247 27.22 -48.90 14.47
CA SER A 247 28.60 -48.38 14.46
C SER A 247 29.32 -48.69 13.15
N ASP A 248 28.64 -49.41 12.24
CA ASP A 248 29.20 -49.80 10.94
C ASP A 248 29.05 -48.64 9.95
N ILE A 249 30.17 -48.09 9.48
CA ILE A 249 30.20 -46.97 8.56
C ILE A 249 29.57 -47.29 7.20
N THR A 250 29.53 -48.55 6.80
CA THR A 250 28.92 -48.99 5.54
C THR A 250 27.39 -48.95 5.58
N LYS A 251 26.83 -49.06 6.77
CA LYS A 251 25.39 -49.05 7.05
C LYS A 251 24.91 -47.69 7.53
N ASP A 252 25.83 -46.76 7.84
CA ASP A 252 25.49 -45.43 8.33
C ASP A 252 24.83 -44.59 7.23
N LYS A 253 23.53 -44.38 7.35
CA LYS A 253 22.71 -43.56 6.47
C LYS A 253 21.72 -42.73 7.28
N CYS A 254 21.29 -41.61 6.72
CA CYS A 254 20.33 -40.75 7.37
C CYS A 254 18.89 -41.07 6.94
N SER A 255 17.99 -41.25 7.89
CA SER A 255 16.54 -41.43 7.66
C SER A 255 15.86 -40.22 7.01
N LYS A 256 16.55 -39.10 6.93
CA LYS A 256 16.00 -37.80 6.48
C LYS A 256 14.90 -37.23 7.38
N CYS A 257 14.58 -37.89 8.48
CA CYS A 257 13.66 -37.43 9.50
C CYS A 257 14.38 -36.63 10.60
N LEU A 258 13.63 -35.87 11.38
CA LEU A 258 14.18 -35.14 12.53
C LEU A 258 14.84 -36.10 13.56
N SER A 259 14.32 -37.30 13.71
CA SER A 259 14.91 -38.37 14.56
C SER A 259 16.35 -38.67 14.16
N GLY A 260 16.63 -38.82 12.88
CA GLY A 260 17.97 -39.04 12.38
C GLY A 260 18.98 -37.95 12.76
N CYS A 261 18.52 -36.69 12.75
CA CYS A 261 19.33 -35.55 13.22
C CYS A 261 19.49 -35.55 14.75
N LYS A 262 18.49 -36.00 15.52
CA LYS A 262 18.57 -36.12 16.98
C LYS A 262 19.63 -37.15 17.39
N PHE A 263 19.65 -38.34 16.77
CA PHE A 263 20.68 -39.34 17.03
C PHE A 263 22.11 -38.83 16.79
N ARG A 264 22.25 -37.89 15.85
CA ARG A 264 23.54 -37.30 15.47
C ARG A 264 23.85 -35.97 16.17
N ASN A 265 22.99 -35.55 17.10
CA ASN A 265 23.05 -34.24 17.77
C ASN A 265 23.21 -33.09 16.78
N ASN A 266 22.51 -33.18 15.63
CA ASN A 266 22.62 -32.26 14.50
C ASN A 266 21.27 -31.61 14.12
N VAL A 267 20.41 -31.37 15.11
CA VAL A 267 19.05 -30.86 14.89
C VAL A 267 19.08 -29.44 14.30
N GLY A 268 20.08 -28.62 14.63
CA GLY A 268 20.24 -27.27 14.14
C GLY A 268 20.38 -27.19 12.61
N ASN A 269 20.90 -28.22 11.97
CA ASN A 269 21.08 -28.30 10.52
C ASN A 269 19.98 -29.12 9.82
N PHE A 270 18.86 -29.37 10.51
CA PHE A 270 17.75 -30.11 9.91
C PHE A 270 17.11 -29.32 8.75
N GLY A 271 17.15 -29.87 7.56
CA GLY A 271 16.69 -29.22 6.35
C GLY A 271 15.20 -29.35 6.01
N GLY A 272 14.38 -29.88 6.92
CA GLY A 272 12.92 -29.98 6.76
C GLY A 272 12.18 -28.86 7.50
N PHE A 273 10.92 -28.65 7.17
CA PHE A 273 10.07 -27.57 7.73
C PHE A 273 9.04 -28.15 8.69
N LEU A 274 9.29 -28.06 9.99
CA LEU A 274 8.42 -28.64 11.03
C LEU A 274 7.10 -27.91 11.22
N SER A 275 7.02 -26.66 10.79
CA SER A 275 5.85 -25.80 11.00
C SER A 275 4.84 -25.80 9.85
N ILE A 276 5.15 -26.47 8.73
CA ILE A 276 4.34 -26.35 7.51
C ILE A 276 2.93 -26.92 7.68
N ASN A 277 2.76 -27.91 8.54
CA ASN A 277 1.46 -28.52 8.83
C ASN A 277 0.54 -27.59 9.67
N LYS A 278 1.06 -26.49 10.21
CA LYS A 278 0.27 -25.49 10.96
C LYS A 278 -0.33 -24.42 10.06
N LEU A 279 0.07 -24.37 8.80
CA LEU A 279 -0.41 -23.39 7.82
C LEU A 279 -1.66 -23.87 7.06
N SER A 280 -2.07 -25.12 7.26
CA SER A 280 -3.21 -25.76 6.58
C SER A 280 -4.44 -25.96 7.47
N GLN A 281 -4.49 -25.30 8.64
CA GLN A 281 -5.68 -25.30 9.52
C GLN A 281 -6.32 -23.92 9.58
#